data_78c9354d3f4c2303475ed27f0afcf390
#
_entry.id   78c9354d3f4c2303475ed27f0afcf390
#
_cell.length_a   1.000
_cell.length_b   1.000
_cell.length_c   1.000
_cell.angle_alpha   90.00
_cell.angle_beta   90.00
_cell.angle_gamma   90.00
#
_symmetry.space_group_name_H-M   'P 1'
#
loop_
_entity.id
_entity.type
_entity.pdbx_description
1 polymer ?
#
loop_
_entity_poly.entity_id
_entity_poly.type
_entity_poly.pdbx_seq_one_letter_code
_entity_poly.pdbx_strand_id
1 'polypeptide(L)'
;SHYFFDEDGLAISKKIIPIFLGITFNNFNFSKKTLQYLKTYEPIGCRDEKTMRELQTHGIKSYLNGCMTLTLGHKNEKRVIHKKRKVFFIDAPESLKEHVPDNLKENAIFLENEYYSNLENLLGKKTLTDFIEEHYEKIILEASLVVTSRFHVAVPCLAWKIPVILAKDFIDHRFAWLDKFIPLYDLNDFDKINWNPSCIDIDWIKVAMLENAKIRILAEYNRYTNMNRINEFFIHRDIMHEYIYESPSDFSQIDEFLDKDRECKYAIWGVSMVAEELYKYIS
;
A
#
# COMPACT_ATOMS: atom_id res chain seq x y z
N SER A 1 -8.47 -4.42 3.57
CA SER A 1 -8.22 -4.75 4.99
C SER A 1 -9.33 -5.58 5.65
N HIS A 2 -10.35 -6.07 4.90
CA HIS A 2 -11.34 -7.00 5.45
C HIS A 2 -10.77 -8.39 5.78
N TYR A 3 -9.59 -8.70 5.29
CA TYR A 3 -8.97 -10.03 5.40
C TYR A 3 -8.27 -10.31 6.74
N PHE A 4 -8.13 -9.30 7.61
CA PHE A 4 -7.40 -9.44 8.87
C PHE A 4 -8.27 -9.40 10.12
N PHE A 5 -9.56 -9.06 9.96
CA PHE A 5 -10.49 -8.94 11.06
C PHE A 5 -11.73 -9.76 10.73
N ASP A 6 -11.90 -10.87 11.39
CA ASP A 6 -13.16 -11.62 11.42
C ASP A 6 -14.13 -11.03 12.46
N GLU A 7 -15.33 -11.55 12.53
CA GLU A 7 -16.33 -11.12 13.51
C GLU A 7 -15.87 -11.32 14.95
N ASP A 8 -14.88 -12.20 15.18
CA ASP A 8 -14.30 -12.54 16.48
C ASP A 8 -13.03 -11.75 16.83
N GLY A 9 -12.48 -10.94 15.93
CA GLY A 9 -11.26 -10.15 16.09
C GLY A 9 -10.21 -10.44 15.02
N LEU A 10 -8.97 -10.05 15.28
CA LEU A 10 -7.86 -10.25 14.36
C LEU A 10 -7.48 -11.72 14.22
N ALA A 11 -7.61 -12.25 13.01
CA ALA A 11 -7.19 -13.61 12.66
C ALA A 11 -5.68 -13.71 12.37
N ILE A 12 -4.84 -13.02 13.15
CA ILE A 12 -3.38 -13.11 12.98
C ILE A 12 -2.85 -14.19 13.95
N SER A 13 -1.96 -15.04 13.43
CA SER A 13 -1.26 -16.02 14.24
C SER A 13 -0.64 -15.40 15.49
N LYS A 14 -0.74 -16.08 16.62
CA LYS A 14 -0.10 -15.66 17.89
C LYS A 14 1.43 -15.66 17.84
N LYS A 15 2.02 -16.29 16.81
CA LYS A 15 3.46 -16.33 16.57
C LYS A 15 3.97 -15.06 15.87
N ILE A 16 3.05 -14.26 15.32
CA ILE A 16 3.36 -13.00 14.63
C ILE A 16 3.19 -11.84 15.59
N ILE A 17 4.18 -10.96 15.64
CA ILE A 17 4.10 -9.68 16.32
C ILE A 17 3.81 -8.62 15.27
N PRO A 18 2.59 -8.09 15.21
CA PRO A 18 2.26 -7.08 14.23
C PRO A 18 2.84 -5.72 14.60
N ILE A 19 3.38 -5.04 13.59
CA ILE A 19 3.72 -3.63 13.66
C ILE A 19 2.86 -2.91 12.63
N PHE A 20 1.91 -2.10 13.08
CA PHE A 20 0.98 -1.42 12.21
C PHE A 20 1.58 -0.11 11.68
N LEU A 21 1.79 -0.04 10.35
CA LEU A 21 2.39 1.09 9.65
C LEU A 21 1.50 1.54 8.47
N GLY A 22 0.27 1.93 8.76
CA GLY A 22 -0.65 2.44 7.73
C GLY A 22 -1.95 1.64 7.61
N ILE A 23 -2.47 1.16 8.73
CA ILE A 23 -3.78 0.49 8.76
C ILE A 23 -4.91 1.49 8.50
N THR A 24 -5.98 1.02 7.88
CA THR A 24 -7.23 1.77 7.70
C THR A 24 -8.42 0.85 7.90
N PHE A 25 -9.50 1.37 8.44
CA PHE A 25 -10.74 0.64 8.66
C PHE A 25 -11.87 1.25 7.81
N ASN A 26 -12.70 0.38 7.21
CA ASN A 26 -13.91 0.79 6.51
C ASN A 26 -15.10 0.91 7.47
N ASN A 27 -15.08 0.11 8.54
CA ASN A 27 -16.09 0.08 9.59
C ASN A 27 -15.39 0.26 10.95
N PHE A 28 -16.00 1.02 11.84
CA PHE A 28 -15.48 1.34 13.15
C PHE A 28 -16.25 0.64 14.30
N ASN A 29 -17.10 -0.34 13.97
CA ASN A 29 -17.76 -1.20 14.96
C ASN A 29 -16.78 -2.26 15.47
N PHE A 30 -15.85 -1.84 16.31
CA PHE A 30 -14.84 -2.74 16.85
C PHE A 30 -15.41 -3.64 17.95
N SER A 31 -15.13 -4.94 17.88
CA SER A 31 -15.36 -5.85 19.00
C SER A 31 -14.42 -5.52 20.17
N LYS A 32 -14.82 -5.90 21.39
CA LYS A 32 -13.93 -5.77 22.57
C LYS A 32 -12.60 -6.50 22.37
N LYS A 33 -12.61 -7.63 21.69
CA LYS A 33 -11.45 -8.46 21.39
C LYS A 33 -10.50 -7.73 20.43
N THR A 34 -11.04 -7.11 19.36
CA THR A 34 -10.27 -6.30 18.43
C THR A 34 -9.61 -5.10 19.13
N LEU A 35 -10.36 -4.37 19.95
CA LEU A 35 -9.82 -3.24 20.70
C LEU A 35 -8.71 -3.65 21.66
N GLN A 36 -8.89 -4.77 22.39
CA GLN A 36 -7.85 -5.30 23.27
C GLN A 36 -6.61 -5.74 22.53
N TYR A 37 -6.77 -6.34 21.36
CA TYR A 37 -5.64 -6.72 20.50
C TYR A 37 -4.87 -5.50 20.01
N LEU A 38 -5.56 -4.50 19.44
CA LEU A 38 -4.92 -3.26 18.98
C LEU A 38 -4.21 -2.53 20.13
N LYS A 39 -4.83 -2.55 21.34
CA LYS A 39 -4.22 -1.98 22.54
C LYS A 39 -2.91 -2.64 22.92
N THR A 40 -2.81 -3.96 22.71
CA THR A 40 -1.57 -4.73 23.00
C THR A 40 -0.40 -4.30 22.12
N TYR A 41 -0.68 -3.90 20.87
CA TYR A 41 0.34 -3.56 19.87
C TYR A 41 0.43 -2.07 19.53
N GLU A 42 -0.09 -1.21 20.41
CA GLU A 42 0.06 0.24 20.24
C GLU A 42 1.52 0.72 20.41
N PRO A 43 1.88 1.85 19.77
CA PRO A 43 1.04 2.75 18.99
C PRO A 43 0.76 2.23 17.58
N ILE A 44 -0.45 2.49 17.09
CA ILE A 44 -0.94 2.04 15.79
C ILE A 44 -0.69 3.13 14.74
N GLY A 45 0.09 2.85 13.72
CA GLY A 45 0.27 3.72 12.56
C GLY A 45 -0.94 3.60 11.62
N CYS A 46 -1.67 4.68 11.45
CA CYS A 46 -2.89 4.74 10.65
C CYS A 46 -2.62 5.37 9.28
N ARG A 47 -3.34 4.90 8.25
CA ARG A 47 -3.24 5.45 6.91
C ARG A 47 -3.95 6.78 6.76
N ASP A 48 -5.03 6.99 7.51
CA ASP A 48 -5.89 8.17 7.44
C ASP A 48 -6.27 8.71 8.84
N GLU A 49 -6.64 9.98 8.87
CA GLU A 49 -6.96 10.68 10.11
C GLU A 49 -8.20 10.12 10.80
N LYS A 50 -9.21 9.66 10.03
CA LYS A 50 -10.43 9.13 10.61
C LYS A 50 -10.15 7.86 11.39
N THR A 51 -9.41 6.93 10.78
CA THR A 51 -8.95 5.71 11.48
C THR A 51 -8.16 6.06 12.73
N MET A 52 -7.23 7.01 12.66
CA MET A 52 -6.45 7.45 13.82
C MET A 52 -7.34 7.97 14.94
N ARG A 53 -8.25 8.90 14.64
CA ARG A 53 -9.13 9.52 15.64
C ARG A 53 -10.07 8.51 16.26
N GLU A 54 -10.66 7.61 15.47
CA GLU A 54 -11.54 6.56 15.98
C GLU A 54 -10.82 5.62 16.96
N LEU A 55 -9.58 5.23 16.67
CA LEU A 55 -8.80 4.44 17.62
C LEU A 55 -8.50 5.22 18.91
N GLN A 56 -8.24 6.52 18.81
CA GLN A 56 -8.02 7.39 19.99
C GLN A 56 -9.27 7.52 20.85
N THR A 57 -10.48 7.54 20.28
CA THR A 57 -11.74 7.55 21.08
C THR A 57 -11.88 6.29 21.92
N HIS A 58 -11.29 5.17 21.49
CA HIS A 58 -11.23 3.90 22.24
C HIS A 58 -10.00 3.82 23.19
N GLY A 59 -9.26 4.90 23.38
CA GLY A 59 -8.09 4.95 24.26
C GLY A 59 -6.87 4.20 23.70
N ILE A 60 -6.81 3.93 22.39
CA ILE A 60 -5.67 3.30 21.71
C ILE A 60 -4.73 4.38 21.22
N LYS A 61 -3.46 4.31 21.60
CA LYS A 61 -2.44 5.22 21.07
C LYS A 61 -2.27 4.96 19.57
N SER A 62 -2.50 5.99 18.77
CA SER A 62 -2.38 5.93 17.32
C SER A 62 -1.82 7.21 16.75
N TYR A 63 -1.25 7.14 15.57
CA TYR A 63 -0.66 8.27 14.86
C TYR A 63 -0.91 8.14 13.36
N LEU A 64 -0.86 9.29 12.64
CA LEU A 64 -0.98 9.30 11.19
C LEU A 64 0.36 8.91 10.57
N ASN A 65 0.40 7.76 9.91
CA ASN A 65 1.58 7.28 9.19
C ASN A 65 1.48 7.49 7.68
N GLY A 66 0.26 7.48 7.14
CA GLY A 66 0.05 7.38 5.70
C GLY A 66 0.23 5.95 5.20
N CYS A 67 0.35 5.79 3.89
CA CYS A 67 0.52 4.48 3.26
C CYS A 67 1.99 4.20 2.97
N MET A 68 2.51 3.05 3.42
CA MET A 68 3.92 2.66 3.18
C MET A 68 4.27 2.54 1.69
N THR A 69 3.31 2.35 0.78
CA THR A 69 3.60 2.39 -0.66
C THR A 69 4.14 3.75 -1.14
N LEU A 70 3.99 4.81 -0.34
CA LEU A 70 4.62 6.10 -0.61
C LEU A 70 6.15 6.05 -0.55
N THR A 71 6.71 5.08 0.16
CA THR A 71 8.18 4.92 0.30
C THR A 71 8.82 4.18 -0.86
N LEU A 72 8.04 3.74 -1.86
CA LEU A 72 8.59 3.03 -3.02
C LEU A 72 9.69 3.84 -3.69
N GLY A 73 10.87 3.22 -3.80
CA GLY A 73 12.00 3.71 -4.56
C GLY A 73 11.85 3.38 -6.05
N HIS A 74 12.60 4.06 -6.88
CA HIS A 74 12.72 3.72 -8.28
C HIS A 74 14.11 3.13 -8.52
N LYS A 75 14.19 1.92 -9.09
CA LYS A 75 15.47 1.21 -9.35
C LYS A 75 16.38 1.99 -10.31
N ASN A 76 15.83 2.90 -11.12
CA ASN A 76 16.57 3.71 -12.08
C ASN A 76 16.39 5.21 -11.76
N GLU A 77 17.36 5.81 -11.10
CA GLU A 77 17.41 7.26 -10.80
C GLU A 77 17.37 8.14 -12.06
N LYS A 78 17.67 7.58 -13.22
CA LYS A 78 17.61 8.28 -14.51
C LYS A 78 16.33 7.93 -15.24
N ARG A 79 15.26 8.61 -14.90
CA ARG A 79 14.04 8.61 -15.71
C ARG A 79 14.40 9.13 -17.11
N VAL A 80 14.59 8.21 -18.05
CA VAL A 80 14.82 8.59 -19.44
C VAL A 80 13.55 9.27 -19.94
N ILE A 81 13.65 10.57 -20.20
CA ILE A 81 12.52 11.34 -20.73
C ILE A 81 12.30 10.90 -22.17
N HIS A 82 11.46 9.93 -22.39
CA HIS A 82 11.04 9.55 -23.73
C HIS A 82 10.23 10.69 -24.36
N LYS A 83 10.52 10.99 -25.64
CA LYS A 83 9.89 12.09 -26.39
C LYS A 83 8.37 11.93 -26.61
N LYS A 84 7.81 10.73 -26.41
CA LYS A 84 6.38 10.46 -26.54
C LYS A 84 5.84 9.90 -25.22
N ARG A 85 5.44 10.79 -24.35
CA ARG A 85 4.78 10.40 -23.10
C ARG A 85 3.29 10.21 -23.33
N LYS A 86 2.73 9.21 -22.67
CA LYS A 86 1.32 8.80 -22.77
C LYS A 86 0.56 9.21 -21.51
N VAL A 87 -0.74 9.43 -21.66
CA VAL A 87 -1.66 9.61 -20.55
C VAL A 87 -2.29 8.27 -20.24
N PHE A 88 -2.11 7.79 -19.02
CA PHE A 88 -2.69 6.51 -18.57
C PHE A 88 -3.96 6.78 -17.77
N PHE A 89 -5.06 6.19 -18.21
CA PHE A 89 -6.33 6.12 -17.48
C PHE A 89 -6.44 4.72 -16.89
N ILE A 90 -6.27 4.59 -15.58
CA ILE A 90 -6.23 3.29 -14.88
C ILE A 90 -7.44 3.20 -13.96
N ASP A 91 -8.38 2.31 -14.29
CA ASP A 91 -9.68 2.21 -13.60
C ASP A 91 -10.34 3.59 -13.39
N ALA A 92 -10.19 4.48 -14.36
CA ALA A 92 -10.82 5.78 -14.31
C ALA A 92 -12.35 5.62 -14.47
N PRO A 93 -13.19 6.42 -13.77
CA PRO A 93 -14.64 6.33 -13.90
C PRO A 93 -15.11 6.54 -15.34
N GLU A 94 -16.13 5.81 -15.76
CA GLU A 94 -16.74 5.99 -17.08
C GLU A 94 -17.29 7.42 -17.25
N SER A 95 -17.86 7.96 -16.17
CA SER A 95 -18.37 9.33 -16.08
C SER A 95 -17.33 10.41 -16.37
N LEU A 96 -16.03 10.09 -16.24
CA LEU A 96 -14.94 11.02 -16.53
C LEU A 96 -14.70 11.22 -18.03
N LYS A 97 -15.07 10.27 -18.88
CA LYS A 97 -14.71 10.27 -20.32
C LYS A 97 -15.12 11.53 -21.06
N GLU A 98 -16.29 12.09 -20.72
CA GLU A 98 -16.83 13.29 -21.36
C GLU A 98 -16.03 14.55 -21.00
N HIS A 99 -15.32 14.54 -19.86
CA HIS A 99 -14.52 15.66 -19.36
C HIS A 99 -13.07 15.65 -19.83
N VAL A 100 -12.61 14.55 -20.48
CA VAL A 100 -11.22 14.44 -20.95
C VAL A 100 -11.01 15.31 -22.18
N PRO A 101 -10.03 16.24 -22.18
CA PRO A 101 -9.69 17.05 -23.33
C PRO A 101 -9.26 16.21 -24.55
N ASP A 102 -9.65 16.61 -25.74
CA ASP A 102 -9.38 15.83 -26.96
C ASP A 102 -7.91 15.63 -27.24
N ASN A 103 -7.07 16.63 -26.95
CA ASN A 103 -5.61 16.52 -27.10
C ASN A 103 -4.98 15.47 -26.17
N LEU A 104 -5.63 15.08 -25.09
CA LEU A 104 -5.15 13.99 -24.21
C LEU A 104 -5.66 12.63 -24.70
N LYS A 105 -6.80 12.56 -25.37
CA LYS A 105 -7.38 11.32 -25.92
C LYS A 105 -6.47 10.69 -26.98
N GLU A 106 -5.77 11.48 -27.79
CA GLU A 106 -4.89 10.98 -28.87
C GLU A 106 -3.75 10.08 -28.35
N ASN A 107 -3.25 10.34 -27.14
CA ASN A 107 -2.16 9.61 -26.52
C ASN A 107 -2.60 8.83 -25.28
N ALA A 108 -3.91 8.61 -25.12
CA ALA A 108 -4.47 7.92 -23.98
C ALA A 108 -4.28 6.40 -24.07
N ILE A 109 -3.90 5.81 -22.94
CA ILE A 109 -3.93 4.36 -22.71
C ILE A 109 -4.91 4.10 -21.60
N PHE A 110 -5.92 3.28 -21.86
CA PHE A 110 -6.89 2.84 -20.88
C PHE A 110 -6.48 1.46 -20.38
N LEU A 111 -6.37 1.31 -19.05
CA LEU A 111 -6.01 0.07 -18.37
C LEU A 111 -7.01 -0.21 -17.26
N GLU A 112 -7.28 -1.49 -17.07
CA GLU A 112 -8.08 -1.98 -15.95
C GLU A 112 -7.20 -2.86 -15.05
N ASN A 113 -7.32 -2.65 -13.73
CA ASN A 113 -6.59 -3.43 -12.73
C ASN A 113 -7.41 -4.61 -12.16
N GLU A 114 -8.61 -4.87 -12.69
CA GLU A 114 -9.51 -5.90 -12.15
C GLU A 114 -9.20 -7.34 -12.65
N TYR A 115 -8.10 -7.53 -13.35
CA TYR A 115 -7.74 -8.80 -14.00
C TYR A 115 -7.33 -9.95 -13.07
N TYR A 116 -7.33 -9.75 -11.77
CA TYR A 116 -6.72 -10.69 -10.84
C TYR A 116 -7.37 -12.08 -10.75
N SER A 117 -8.62 -12.24 -11.11
CA SER A 117 -9.31 -13.54 -11.05
C SER A 117 -9.03 -14.49 -12.23
N ASN A 118 -8.43 -13.99 -13.33
CA ASN A 118 -8.15 -14.79 -14.53
C ASN A 118 -6.68 -14.75 -14.96
N LEU A 119 -5.79 -14.17 -14.15
CA LEU A 119 -4.42 -13.86 -14.53
C LEU A 119 -3.58 -15.12 -14.79
N GLU A 120 -3.73 -16.18 -14.01
CA GLU A 120 -3.01 -17.45 -14.19
C GLU A 120 -3.24 -18.06 -15.56
N ASN A 121 -4.45 -17.92 -16.11
CA ASN A 121 -4.79 -18.40 -17.46
C ASN A 121 -4.22 -17.52 -18.57
N LEU A 122 -3.96 -16.23 -18.29
CA LEU A 122 -3.47 -15.25 -19.27
C LEU A 122 -1.95 -15.12 -19.29
N LEU A 123 -1.30 -15.29 -18.13
CA LEU A 123 0.14 -15.07 -17.97
C LEU A 123 1.01 -16.27 -18.31
N GLY A 124 0.44 -17.45 -18.43
CA GLY A 124 1.19 -18.69 -18.70
C GLY A 124 2.20 -18.96 -17.58
N LYS A 125 3.50 -18.91 -17.91
CA LYS A 125 4.58 -19.16 -16.93
C LYS A 125 5.03 -17.90 -16.16
N LYS A 126 4.44 -16.73 -16.43
CA LYS A 126 4.78 -15.49 -15.69
C LYS A 126 4.09 -15.49 -14.35
N THR A 127 4.82 -15.10 -13.31
CA THR A 127 4.25 -14.90 -11.98
C THR A 127 3.44 -13.61 -11.94
N LEU A 128 2.53 -13.50 -10.97
CA LEU A 128 1.80 -12.24 -10.70
C LEU A 128 2.79 -11.09 -10.41
N THR A 129 3.89 -11.39 -9.74
CA THR A 129 4.95 -10.40 -9.45
C THR A 129 5.55 -9.85 -10.73
N ASP A 130 5.93 -10.71 -11.69
CA ASP A 130 6.50 -10.27 -12.98
C ASP A 130 5.51 -9.38 -13.74
N PHE A 131 4.23 -9.74 -13.71
CA PHE A 131 3.18 -8.92 -14.34
C PHE A 131 3.05 -7.54 -13.69
N ILE A 132 3.02 -7.48 -12.36
CA ILE A 132 2.91 -6.22 -11.62
C ILE A 132 4.16 -5.36 -11.88
N GLU A 133 5.36 -5.93 -11.87
CA GLU A 133 6.60 -5.20 -12.15
C GLU A 133 6.61 -4.64 -13.56
N GLU A 134 6.28 -5.43 -14.59
CA GLU A 134 6.18 -4.96 -15.98
C GLU A 134 5.13 -3.84 -16.14
N HIS A 135 3.98 -3.98 -15.47
CA HIS A 135 2.92 -2.98 -15.52
C HIS A 135 3.37 -1.63 -14.96
N TYR A 136 4.01 -1.66 -13.78
CA TYR A 136 4.53 -0.46 -13.17
C TYR A 136 5.75 0.11 -13.91
N GLU A 137 6.65 -0.73 -14.41
CA GLU A 137 7.75 -0.27 -15.27
C GLU A 137 7.24 0.51 -16.49
N LYS A 138 6.21 0.01 -17.14
CA LYS A 138 5.58 0.68 -18.27
C LYS A 138 5.06 2.07 -17.89
N ILE A 139 4.35 2.17 -16.77
CA ILE A 139 3.85 3.46 -16.24
C ILE A 139 5.02 4.40 -15.94
N ILE A 140 6.06 3.92 -15.26
CA ILE A 140 7.23 4.71 -14.90
C ILE A 140 7.95 5.27 -16.13
N LEU A 141 8.11 4.45 -17.16
CA LEU A 141 8.86 4.81 -18.36
C LEU A 141 8.07 5.69 -19.32
N GLU A 142 6.78 5.46 -19.47
CA GLU A 142 5.98 6.05 -20.55
C GLU A 142 5.00 7.14 -20.07
N ALA A 143 4.59 7.15 -18.78
CA ALA A 143 3.56 8.08 -18.36
C ALA A 143 4.03 9.53 -18.29
N SER A 144 3.27 10.44 -18.91
CA SER A 144 3.31 11.88 -18.65
C SER A 144 2.32 12.29 -17.57
N LEU A 145 1.19 11.58 -17.51
CA LEU A 145 0.11 11.77 -16.55
C LEU A 145 -0.56 10.43 -16.31
N VAL A 146 -0.92 10.17 -15.07
CA VAL A 146 -1.80 9.05 -14.68
C VAL A 146 -3.09 9.61 -14.11
N VAL A 147 -4.22 9.10 -14.58
CA VAL A 147 -5.56 9.41 -14.06
C VAL A 147 -6.17 8.12 -13.54
N THR A 148 -6.57 8.08 -12.28
CA THR A 148 -7.01 6.82 -11.67
C THR A 148 -8.05 7.03 -10.58
N SER A 149 -8.91 6.03 -10.37
CA SER A 149 -9.77 5.94 -9.19
C SER A 149 -9.14 5.12 -8.06
N ARG A 150 -7.97 4.49 -8.31
CA ARG A 150 -7.36 3.55 -7.39
C ARG A 150 -6.29 4.19 -6.51
N PHE A 151 -6.46 4.03 -5.21
CA PHE A 151 -5.51 4.51 -4.21
C PHE A 151 -4.08 3.97 -4.44
N HIS A 152 -3.95 2.65 -4.64
CA HIS A 152 -2.65 1.99 -4.84
C HIS A 152 -2.09 2.09 -6.26
N VAL A 153 -2.71 2.88 -7.13
CA VAL A 153 -2.10 3.40 -8.37
C VAL A 153 -1.61 4.82 -8.13
N ALA A 154 -2.43 5.65 -7.47
CA ALA A 154 -2.09 7.05 -7.22
C ALA A 154 -0.85 7.20 -6.31
N VAL A 155 -0.79 6.44 -5.21
CA VAL A 155 0.32 6.54 -4.24
C VAL A 155 1.67 6.13 -4.82
N PRO A 156 1.83 5.00 -5.55
CA PRO A 156 3.07 4.71 -6.27
C PRO A 156 3.46 5.78 -7.28
N CYS A 157 2.50 6.31 -8.06
CA CYS A 157 2.79 7.41 -8.99
C CYS A 157 3.36 8.64 -8.27
N LEU A 158 2.77 9.03 -7.15
CA LEU A 158 3.28 10.10 -6.30
C LEU A 158 4.69 9.77 -5.81
N ALA A 159 4.93 8.53 -5.35
CA ALA A 159 6.23 8.08 -4.89
C ALA A 159 7.31 8.17 -5.98
N TRP A 160 6.97 7.95 -7.23
CA TRP A 160 7.88 8.01 -8.38
C TRP A 160 7.90 9.37 -9.08
N LYS A 161 7.28 10.38 -8.49
CA LYS A 161 7.19 11.74 -9.07
C LYS A 161 6.57 11.73 -10.47
N ILE A 162 5.53 10.91 -10.66
CA ILE A 162 4.71 10.88 -11.86
C ILE A 162 3.49 11.78 -11.60
N PRO A 163 3.19 12.76 -12.48
CA PRO A 163 1.97 13.54 -12.36
C PRO A 163 0.76 12.61 -12.28
N VAL A 164 -0.08 12.79 -11.27
CA VAL A 164 -1.24 11.93 -11.06
C VAL A 164 -2.45 12.73 -10.61
N ILE A 165 -3.60 12.37 -11.14
CA ILE A 165 -4.93 12.87 -10.77
C ILE A 165 -5.71 11.69 -10.21
N LEU A 166 -6.26 11.84 -9.02
CA LEU A 166 -7.22 10.89 -8.49
C LEU A 166 -8.64 11.39 -8.81
N ALA A 167 -9.32 10.67 -9.71
CA ALA A 167 -10.69 10.96 -10.10
C ALA A 167 -11.57 9.75 -9.77
N LYS A 168 -12.64 9.96 -9.00
CA LYS A 168 -13.50 8.90 -8.51
C LYS A 168 -14.92 9.43 -8.31
N ASP A 169 -15.96 8.64 -8.60
CA ASP A 169 -17.35 9.07 -8.43
C ASP A 169 -17.66 9.51 -7.00
N PHE A 170 -17.02 8.87 -6.01
CA PHE A 170 -17.13 9.24 -4.60
C PHE A 170 -15.80 9.06 -3.87
N ILE A 171 -15.33 10.10 -3.19
CA ILE A 171 -14.10 10.09 -2.39
C ILE A 171 -14.43 9.88 -0.91
N ASP A 172 -14.01 8.75 -0.36
CA ASP A 172 -14.19 8.44 1.05
C ASP A 172 -12.96 8.86 1.90
N HIS A 173 -13.09 8.77 3.23
CA HIS A 173 -12.06 9.20 4.18
C HIS A 173 -10.69 8.54 4.00
N ARG A 174 -10.61 7.37 3.36
CA ARG A 174 -9.35 6.64 3.12
C ARG A 174 -8.46 7.35 2.10
N PHE A 175 -9.04 8.24 1.30
CA PHE A 175 -8.34 9.03 0.30
C PHE A 175 -8.00 10.45 0.80
N ALA A 176 -8.69 10.94 1.84
CA ALA A 176 -8.64 12.33 2.26
C ALA A 176 -7.24 12.87 2.56
N TRP A 177 -6.31 12.01 3.04
CA TRP A 177 -4.96 12.47 3.32
C TRP A 177 -4.12 12.73 2.05
N LEU A 178 -4.53 12.18 0.89
CA LEU A 178 -3.86 12.39 -0.39
C LEU A 178 -4.07 13.80 -0.95
N ASP A 179 -5.11 14.53 -0.52
CA ASP A 179 -5.41 15.86 -1.04
C ASP A 179 -4.29 16.88 -0.78
N LYS A 180 -3.41 16.58 0.20
CA LYS A 180 -2.21 17.36 0.52
C LYS A 180 -1.09 17.21 -0.52
N PHE A 181 -1.18 16.22 -1.38
CA PHE A 181 -0.10 15.81 -2.30
C PHE A 181 -0.52 15.78 -3.76
N ILE A 182 -1.76 15.39 -4.04
CA ILE A 182 -2.29 15.28 -5.41
C ILE A 182 -3.71 15.84 -5.47
N PRO A 183 -4.13 16.33 -6.66
CA PRO A 183 -5.50 16.76 -6.84
C PRO A 183 -6.46 15.57 -6.76
N LEU A 184 -7.51 15.73 -5.96
CA LEU A 184 -8.61 14.77 -5.83
C LEU A 184 -9.87 15.40 -6.41
N TYR A 185 -10.54 14.68 -7.30
CA TYR A 185 -11.78 15.11 -7.92
C TYR A 185 -12.85 14.06 -7.77
N ASP A 186 -14.01 14.43 -7.24
CA ASP A 186 -15.20 13.60 -7.29
C ASP A 186 -16.10 13.99 -8.49
N LEU A 187 -17.20 13.27 -8.65
CA LEU A 187 -18.12 13.45 -9.79
C LEU A 187 -18.59 14.92 -9.97
N ASN A 188 -18.69 15.69 -8.88
CA ASN A 188 -19.15 17.08 -8.92
C ASN A 188 -18.07 18.07 -9.37
N ASP A 189 -16.83 17.63 -9.47
CA ASP A 189 -15.65 18.46 -9.77
C ASP A 189 -14.93 18.06 -11.06
N PHE A 190 -15.45 17.10 -11.84
CA PHE A 190 -14.81 16.64 -13.06
C PHE A 190 -14.67 17.74 -14.14
N ASP A 191 -15.56 18.73 -14.15
CA ASP A 191 -15.48 19.92 -14.99
C ASP A 191 -14.35 20.88 -14.60
N LYS A 192 -13.80 20.75 -13.40
CA LYS A 192 -12.74 21.61 -12.83
C LYS A 192 -11.36 20.96 -12.85
N ILE A 193 -11.21 19.79 -13.44
CA ILE A 193 -9.96 19.04 -13.43
C ILE A 193 -8.82 19.86 -14.05
N ASN A 194 -7.78 20.07 -13.27
CA ASN A 194 -6.49 20.55 -13.80
C ASN A 194 -5.73 19.37 -14.42
N TRP A 195 -5.78 19.26 -15.73
CA TRP A 195 -5.15 18.21 -16.52
C TRP A 195 -3.62 18.33 -16.62
N ASN A 196 -3.02 19.32 -16.01
CA ASN A 196 -1.56 19.50 -15.92
C ASN A 196 -1.11 19.68 -14.47
N PRO A 197 -1.30 18.66 -13.59
CA PRO A 197 -0.88 18.75 -12.21
C PRO A 197 0.65 18.76 -12.11
N SER A 198 1.18 19.53 -11.16
CA SER A 198 2.59 19.49 -10.81
C SER A 198 2.90 18.35 -9.84
N CYS A 199 4.11 17.78 -9.95
CA CYS A 199 4.61 16.85 -8.97
C CYS A 199 5.10 17.60 -7.72
N ILE A 200 4.76 17.05 -6.54
CA ILE A 200 5.26 17.54 -5.25
C ILE A 200 6.45 16.69 -4.84
N ASP A 201 7.48 17.31 -4.30
CA ASP A 201 8.59 16.58 -3.69
C ASP A 201 8.20 16.04 -2.31
N ILE A 202 8.24 14.72 -2.17
CA ILE A 202 7.88 13.98 -0.96
C ILE A 202 9.05 13.18 -0.37
N ASP A 203 10.26 13.40 -0.85
CA ASP A 203 11.41 12.58 -0.43
C ASP A 203 11.66 12.68 1.09
N TRP A 204 11.43 13.87 1.68
CA TRP A 204 11.51 14.03 3.13
C TRP A 204 10.47 13.19 3.89
N ILE A 205 9.26 12.98 3.32
CA ILE A 205 8.22 12.14 3.92
C ILE A 205 8.63 10.68 3.85
N LYS A 206 9.18 10.23 2.71
CA LYS A 206 9.69 8.86 2.54
C LYS A 206 10.73 8.55 3.60
N VAL A 207 11.71 9.43 3.78
CA VAL A 207 12.77 9.26 4.80
C VAL A 207 12.15 9.18 6.19
N ALA A 208 11.24 10.10 6.55
CA ALA A 208 10.59 10.10 7.85
C ALA A 208 9.76 8.82 8.10
N MET A 209 9.06 8.31 7.09
CA MET A 209 8.28 7.06 7.20
C MET A 209 9.19 5.84 7.36
N LEU A 210 10.30 5.76 6.62
CA LEU A 210 11.25 4.66 6.72
C LEU A 210 11.97 4.68 8.07
N GLU A 211 12.39 5.84 8.56
CA GLU A 211 12.99 5.99 9.90
C GLU A 211 12.01 5.57 11.00
N ASN A 212 10.76 6.02 10.91
CA ASN A 212 9.72 5.60 11.85
C ASN A 212 9.52 4.07 11.83
N ALA A 213 9.44 3.48 10.64
CA ALA A 213 9.33 2.03 10.50
C ALA A 213 10.52 1.29 11.12
N LYS A 214 11.74 1.75 10.84
CA LYS A 214 12.98 1.20 11.42
C LYS A 214 12.97 1.26 12.95
N ILE A 215 12.65 2.43 13.52
CA ILE A 215 12.57 2.61 14.97
C ILE A 215 11.55 1.64 15.57
N ARG A 216 10.38 1.50 14.96
CA ARG A 216 9.33 0.59 15.43
C ARG A 216 9.76 -0.87 15.40
N ILE A 217 10.36 -1.30 14.29
CA ILE A 217 10.86 -2.67 14.12
C ILE A 217 11.95 -2.98 15.13
N LEU A 218 12.95 -2.09 15.26
CA LEU A 218 14.04 -2.29 16.21
C LEU A 218 13.58 -2.27 17.68
N ALA A 219 12.59 -1.45 18.02
CA ALA A 219 12.01 -1.44 19.36
C ALA A 219 11.35 -2.77 19.72
N GLU A 220 10.55 -3.34 18.81
CA GLU A 220 9.92 -4.64 19.02
C GLU A 220 10.96 -5.77 18.99
N TYR A 221 11.93 -5.72 18.09
CA TYR A 221 13.06 -6.66 18.06
C TYR A 221 13.81 -6.69 19.40
N ASN A 222 14.22 -5.54 19.92
CA ASN A 222 14.93 -5.43 21.18
C ASN A 222 14.08 -5.91 22.38
N ARG A 223 12.80 -5.61 22.37
CA ARG A 223 11.85 -6.11 23.38
C ARG A 223 11.83 -7.64 23.40
N TYR A 224 11.79 -8.27 22.25
CA TYR A 224 11.72 -9.72 22.11
C TYR A 224 13.06 -10.42 22.37
N THR A 225 14.16 -9.89 21.89
CA THR A 225 15.50 -10.45 22.14
C THR A 225 15.85 -10.43 23.62
N ASN A 226 15.46 -9.38 24.33
CA ASN A 226 15.62 -9.31 25.78
C ASN A 226 14.73 -10.32 26.52
N MET A 227 13.58 -10.70 25.96
CA MET A 227 12.68 -11.70 26.56
C MET A 227 13.04 -13.14 26.18
N ASN A 228 13.51 -13.41 24.95
CA ASN A 228 13.56 -14.76 24.37
C ASN A 228 14.88 -15.13 23.68
N ARG A 229 15.92 -14.28 23.65
CA ARG A 229 17.18 -14.49 22.91
C ARG A 229 16.96 -14.89 21.45
N ILE A 230 16.25 -14.07 20.71
CA ILE A 230 15.93 -14.32 19.31
C ILE A 230 17.07 -13.83 18.43
N ASN A 231 17.60 -14.69 17.55
CA ASN A 231 18.86 -14.44 16.85
C ASN A 231 18.75 -13.94 15.41
N GLU A 232 17.61 -14.06 14.72
CA GLU A 232 17.57 -13.71 13.30
C GLU A 232 16.23 -13.10 12.81
N PHE A 233 16.35 -12.27 11.79
CA PHE A 233 15.29 -11.56 11.10
C PHE A 233 15.12 -12.15 9.69
N PHE A 234 13.92 -12.59 9.31
CA PHE A 234 13.67 -13.07 7.96
C PHE A 234 12.62 -12.27 7.24
N ILE A 235 12.92 -11.93 5.98
CA ILE A 235 11.96 -11.50 4.98
C ILE A 235 11.77 -12.65 4.01
N HIS A 236 10.60 -13.23 3.99
CA HIS A 236 10.27 -14.29 3.07
C HIS A 236 9.30 -13.79 2.00
N ARG A 237 9.83 -13.45 0.83
CA ARG A 237 9.08 -12.89 -0.30
C ARG A 237 8.12 -13.91 -0.91
N ASP A 238 8.62 -15.10 -1.19
CA ASP A 238 7.91 -16.07 -2.01
C ASP A 238 6.81 -16.81 -1.24
N ILE A 239 7.04 -17.11 0.02
CA ILE A 239 6.07 -17.79 0.87
C ILE A 239 4.87 -16.90 1.17
N MET A 240 5.09 -15.61 1.43
CA MET A 240 4.00 -14.68 1.71
C MET A 240 3.11 -14.45 0.50
N HIS A 241 3.66 -14.57 -0.72
CA HIS A 241 2.90 -14.44 -1.94
C HIS A 241 1.92 -15.60 -2.14
N GLU A 242 2.38 -16.82 -1.90
CA GLU A 242 1.57 -18.05 -2.03
C GLU A 242 0.41 -18.05 -1.03
N TYR A 243 0.64 -17.68 0.25
CA TYR A 243 -0.35 -17.73 1.31
C TYR A 243 -1.36 -16.57 1.33
N ILE A 244 -1.01 -15.39 0.88
CA ILE A 244 -1.95 -14.24 0.84
C ILE A 244 -3.06 -14.43 -0.18
N TYR A 245 -2.78 -15.10 -1.30
CA TYR A 245 -3.72 -15.22 -2.41
C TYR A 245 -4.52 -16.52 -2.39
N GLU A 246 -4.01 -17.60 -1.79
CA GLU A 246 -4.66 -18.90 -1.81
C GLU A 246 -5.58 -19.18 -0.63
N SER A 247 -5.36 -18.56 0.53
CA SER A 247 -6.17 -18.82 1.72
C SER A 247 -6.27 -17.62 2.67
N PRO A 248 -7.04 -16.58 2.33
CA PRO A 248 -7.05 -15.33 3.10
C PRO A 248 -7.63 -15.43 4.52
N SER A 249 -8.24 -16.55 4.89
CA SER A 249 -8.85 -16.77 6.20
C SER A 249 -8.19 -17.85 7.07
N ASP A 250 -7.28 -18.63 6.51
CA ASP A 250 -6.63 -19.72 7.24
C ASP A 250 -5.11 -19.50 7.34
N PHE A 251 -4.66 -19.09 8.52
CA PHE A 251 -3.25 -18.89 8.85
C PHE A 251 -2.57 -20.13 9.43
N SER A 252 -3.24 -21.29 9.45
CA SER A 252 -2.69 -22.55 10.00
C SER A 252 -1.40 -22.96 9.29
N GLN A 253 -1.30 -22.72 7.99
CA GLN A 253 -0.10 -23.00 7.19
C GLN A 253 1.06 -22.09 7.55
N ILE A 254 0.81 -20.80 7.84
CA ILE A 254 1.84 -19.88 8.35
C ILE A 254 2.32 -20.36 9.70
N ASP A 255 1.43 -20.84 10.58
CA ASP A 255 1.81 -21.40 11.87
C ASP A 255 2.66 -22.66 11.71
N GLU A 256 2.30 -23.55 10.77
CA GLU A 256 3.10 -24.75 10.44
C GLU A 256 4.47 -24.39 9.89
N PHE A 257 4.56 -23.36 9.02
CA PHE A 257 5.82 -22.86 8.50
C PHE A 257 6.71 -22.30 9.61
N LEU A 258 6.17 -21.43 10.46
CA LEU A 258 6.90 -20.84 11.58
C LEU A 258 7.31 -21.86 12.63
N ASP A 259 6.63 -23.04 12.69
CA ASP A 259 7.04 -24.16 13.54
C ASP A 259 8.17 -24.99 12.94
N LYS A 260 8.22 -25.14 11.63
CA LYS A 260 9.29 -25.88 10.92
C LYS A 260 10.63 -25.16 10.99
N ASP A 261 10.61 -23.83 10.90
CA ASP A 261 11.80 -22.99 10.96
C ASP A 261 11.95 -22.39 12.37
N ARG A 262 12.53 -23.16 13.28
CA ARG A 262 12.70 -22.77 14.69
C ARG A 262 13.62 -21.56 14.92
N GLU A 263 14.36 -21.15 13.88
CA GLU A 263 15.28 -20.00 13.94
C GLU A 263 14.63 -18.70 13.44
N CYS A 264 13.55 -18.80 12.65
CA CYS A 264 12.81 -17.66 12.12
C CYS A 264 11.70 -17.21 13.07
N LYS A 265 11.75 -15.98 13.52
CA LYS A 265 10.77 -15.44 14.48
C LYS A 265 10.08 -14.14 14.08
N TYR A 266 10.41 -13.56 12.92
CA TYR A 266 9.76 -12.35 12.40
C TYR A 266 9.50 -12.42 10.91
N ALA A 267 8.33 -11.94 10.51
CA ALA A 267 8.00 -11.66 9.14
C ALA A 267 7.65 -10.16 9.00
N ILE A 268 8.25 -9.48 8.04
CA ILE A 268 7.80 -8.15 7.63
C ILE A 268 6.68 -8.35 6.62
N TRP A 269 5.47 -8.03 7.03
CA TRP A 269 4.30 -8.10 6.18
C TRP A 269 4.06 -6.76 5.48
N GLY A 270 4.06 -6.77 4.17
CA GLY A 270 3.76 -5.61 3.34
C GLY A 270 3.58 -6.00 1.89
N VAL A 271 3.27 -5.04 1.04
CA VAL A 271 3.45 -5.22 -0.40
C VAL A 271 4.92 -5.55 -0.62
N SER A 272 5.22 -6.62 -1.37
CA SER A 272 6.58 -7.20 -1.49
C SER A 272 7.67 -6.15 -1.79
N MET A 273 7.39 -5.19 -2.69
CA MET A 273 8.32 -4.10 -3.02
C MET A 273 8.61 -3.19 -1.82
N VAL A 274 7.61 -2.90 -0.98
CA VAL A 274 7.80 -2.07 0.23
C VAL A 274 8.62 -2.82 1.26
N ALA A 275 8.41 -4.13 1.40
CA ALA A 275 9.18 -4.96 2.32
C ALA A 275 10.67 -5.02 1.90
N GLU A 276 10.96 -5.13 0.60
CA GLU A 276 12.33 -5.08 0.08
C GLU A 276 13.03 -3.74 0.34
N GLU A 277 12.35 -2.62 0.09
CA GLU A 277 12.91 -1.29 0.37
C GLU A 277 13.14 -1.09 1.87
N LEU A 278 12.21 -1.51 2.70
CA LEU A 278 12.35 -1.43 4.14
C LEU A 278 13.52 -2.31 4.64
N TYR A 279 13.70 -3.50 4.08
CA TYR A 279 14.82 -4.37 4.41
C TYR A 279 16.17 -3.74 4.06
N LYS A 280 16.32 -3.21 2.83
CA LYS A 280 17.55 -2.52 2.40
C LYS A 280 17.87 -1.31 3.29
N TYR A 281 16.84 -0.67 3.83
CA TYR A 281 16.99 0.51 4.68
C TYR A 281 17.39 0.15 6.11
N ILE A 282 16.94 -1.03 6.60
CA ILE A 282 17.23 -1.52 7.97
C ILE A 282 18.58 -2.23 8.04
N SER A 283 18.97 -2.96 6.97
CA SER A 283 20.24 -3.67 6.85
C SER A 283 21.40 -2.72 6.58
#